data_2da71b9465aca9b7a4a017d6abfd4221
#
_entry.id   2da71b9465aca9b7a4a017d6abfd4221
#
_cell.length_a   1.000
_cell.length_b   1.000
_cell.length_c   1.000
_cell.angle_alpha   90.00
_cell.angle_beta   90.00
_cell.angle_gamma   90.00
#
_symmetry.space_group_name_H-M   'P 1'
#
loop_
_entity.id
_entity.type
_entity.pdbx_description
1 polymer ?
#
loop_
_entity_poly.entity_id
_entity_poly.type
_entity_poly.pdbx_seq_one_letter_code
_entity_poly.pdbx_strand_id
1 'polypeptide(L)'
;MGLKKNNDDLIVQQGPGFVTTSVDKLVNWARTGSMWPVTLGLACCGIEMMHSAASRYDTDRFGVFYRPSPRQSDGMIVAGTLCNKMAPPLRKIYDQMAEPKWVISMGSCANGGGYYHHSYSVVRGCDQIIPVDVYVPGCPPTAEALINGIIELQEKIRSEESIANG
;
A
#
# COMPACT_ATOMS: atom_id res chain seq x y z
N MET A 1 33.47 -15.43 18.23
CA MET A 1 32.01 -15.66 18.27
C MET A 1 31.39 -15.05 17.01
N GLY A 2 31.06 -15.90 16.03
CA GLY A 2 30.65 -15.45 14.70
C GLY A 2 29.17 -15.06 14.67
N LEU A 3 28.88 -13.83 14.26
CA LEU A 3 27.55 -13.35 13.94
C LEU A 3 27.05 -14.06 12.67
N LYS A 4 26.09 -14.98 12.79
CA LYS A 4 25.34 -15.47 11.64
C LYS A 4 24.29 -14.41 11.26
N LYS A 5 24.49 -13.72 10.13
CA LYS A 5 23.43 -12.97 9.45
C LYS A 5 22.43 -13.98 8.88
N ASN A 6 21.28 -14.14 9.51
CA ASN A 6 20.09 -14.68 8.86
C ASN A 6 19.31 -13.49 8.27
N ASN A 7 18.77 -13.65 7.05
CA ASN A 7 18.02 -12.65 6.33
C ASN A 7 16.67 -12.24 6.98
N ASP A 8 16.33 -12.82 8.13
CA ASP A 8 15.24 -12.36 8.99
C ASP A 8 15.85 -11.60 10.17
N ASP A 9 16.18 -10.39 9.91
CA ASP A 9 17.01 -9.51 10.74
C ASP A 9 16.47 -9.09 12.11
N LEU A 10 16.03 -10.01 12.91
CA LEU A 10 16.08 -9.87 14.35
C LEU A 10 17.49 -10.25 14.82
N ILE A 11 18.31 -9.29 15.15
CA ILE A 11 19.53 -9.57 15.92
C ILE A 11 19.07 -9.95 17.33
N VAL A 12 18.70 -11.22 17.50
CA VAL A 12 18.43 -11.78 18.81
C VAL A 12 19.78 -12.07 19.44
N GLN A 13 20.30 -11.12 20.19
CA GLN A 13 21.36 -11.40 21.15
C GLN A 13 20.68 -12.06 22.35
N GLN A 14 20.79 -13.37 22.46
CA GLN A 14 20.32 -14.14 23.63
C GLN A 14 21.19 -13.81 24.84
N GLY A 15 20.82 -12.75 25.54
CA GLY A 15 21.19 -12.56 26.93
C GLY A 15 20.01 -12.99 27.82
N PRO A 16 20.22 -13.25 29.12
CA PRO A 16 19.15 -13.69 30.00
C PRO A 16 18.05 -12.61 30.10
N GLY A 17 16.94 -12.80 29.38
CA GLY A 17 15.70 -12.10 29.59
C GLY A 17 15.40 -10.83 28.77
N PHE A 18 16.22 -10.45 27.78
CA PHE A 18 15.91 -9.30 26.93
C PHE A 18 16.26 -9.54 25.45
N VAL A 19 15.49 -8.91 24.56
CA VAL A 19 15.69 -8.91 23.11
C VAL A 19 16.10 -7.52 22.67
N THR A 20 17.28 -7.40 22.03
CA THR A 20 17.71 -6.12 21.41
C THR A 20 17.33 -6.13 19.94
N THR A 21 16.66 -5.07 19.49
CA THR A 21 16.37 -4.85 18.08
C THR A 21 16.76 -3.43 17.68
N SER A 22 17.00 -3.19 16.39
CA SER A 22 17.20 -1.82 15.91
C SER A 22 15.89 -1.03 15.97
N VAL A 23 16.01 0.27 16.19
CA VAL A 23 14.84 1.19 16.25
C VAL A 23 14.07 1.15 14.93
N ASP A 24 14.77 1.06 13.79
CA ASP A 24 14.15 0.96 12.47
C ASP A 24 13.22 -0.24 12.33
N LYS A 25 13.66 -1.40 12.80
CA LYS A 25 12.84 -2.62 12.77
C LYS A 25 11.60 -2.50 13.65
N LEU A 26 11.74 -1.87 14.81
CA LEU A 26 10.59 -1.63 15.70
C LEU A 26 9.59 -0.68 15.06
N VAL A 27 10.07 0.40 14.44
CA VAL A 27 9.22 1.37 13.72
C VAL A 27 8.54 0.71 12.52
N ASN A 28 9.27 -0.05 11.71
CA ASN A 28 8.70 -0.74 10.55
C ASN A 28 7.70 -1.83 10.95
N TRP A 29 7.97 -2.56 12.04
CA TRP A 29 6.99 -3.49 12.62
C TRP A 29 5.71 -2.78 13.04
N ALA A 30 5.80 -1.63 13.71
CA ALA A 30 4.63 -0.85 14.11
C ALA A 30 3.85 -0.32 12.89
N ARG A 31 4.54 0.19 11.85
CA ARG A 31 3.93 0.69 10.61
C ARG A 31 3.20 -0.41 9.84
N THR A 32 3.80 -1.60 9.73
CA THR A 32 3.16 -2.73 9.03
C THR A 32 1.99 -3.32 9.81
N GLY A 33 1.99 -3.22 11.14
CA GLY A 33 0.90 -3.67 12.00
C GLY A 33 -0.29 -2.72 12.04
N SER A 34 -0.15 -1.48 11.54
CA SER A 34 -1.21 -0.48 11.53
C SER A 34 -1.08 0.39 10.27
N MET A 35 -1.57 -0.14 9.15
CA MET A 35 -1.60 0.56 7.86
C MET A 35 -3.01 1.09 7.58
N TRP A 36 -3.13 2.40 7.38
CA TRP A 36 -4.42 3.06 7.17
C TRP A 36 -4.49 3.67 5.78
N PRO A 37 -4.88 2.90 4.75
CA PRO A 37 -4.95 3.42 3.39
C PRO A 37 -6.18 4.30 3.18
N VAL A 38 -5.99 5.42 2.46
CA VAL A 38 -7.09 6.19 1.90
C VAL A 38 -7.69 5.45 0.71
N THR A 39 -9.01 5.37 0.68
CA THR A 39 -9.76 4.65 -0.35
C THR A 39 -10.12 5.57 -1.51
N LEU A 40 -9.53 5.34 -2.68
CA LEU A 40 -9.89 5.99 -3.94
C LEU A 40 -10.59 4.97 -4.84
N GLY A 41 -11.87 4.74 -4.56
CA GLY A 41 -12.74 3.92 -5.39
C GLY A 41 -13.25 4.71 -6.60
N LEU A 42 -12.58 4.55 -7.74
CA LEU A 42 -12.89 5.30 -8.97
C LEU A 42 -13.82 4.54 -9.92
N ALA A 43 -13.83 3.22 -9.85
CA ALA A 43 -14.64 2.34 -10.71
C ALA A 43 -14.89 0.97 -10.05
N CYS A 44 -15.06 -0.08 -10.85
CA CYS A 44 -15.39 -1.44 -10.38
C CYS A 44 -14.37 -2.02 -9.38
N CYS A 45 -13.09 -1.69 -9.47
CA CYS A 45 -12.09 -2.10 -8.48
C CYS A 45 -12.40 -1.58 -7.07
N GLY A 46 -13.10 -0.45 -6.95
CA GLY A 46 -13.58 0.06 -5.67
C GLY A 46 -14.54 -0.89 -4.97
N ILE A 47 -15.37 -1.62 -5.72
CA ILE A 47 -16.28 -2.63 -5.16
C ILE A 47 -15.50 -3.81 -4.58
N GLU A 48 -14.48 -4.28 -5.31
CA GLU A 48 -13.61 -5.38 -4.83
C GLU A 48 -12.77 -4.95 -3.61
N MET A 49 -12.32 -3.70 -3.59
CA MET A 49 -11.66 -3.11 -2.42
C MET A 49 -12.61 -3.09 -1.20
N MET A 50 -13.87 -2.73 -1.38
CA MET A 50 -14.88 -2.80 -0.30
C MET A 50 -15.13 -4.26 0.14
N HIS A 51 -15.14 -5.21 -0.82
CA HIS A 51 -15.30 -6.62 -0.53
C HIS A 51 -14.15 -7.17 0.33
N SER A 52 -12.92 -6.70 0.12
CA SER A 52 -11.77 -7.10 0.95
C SER A 52 -11.91 -6.68 2.42
N ALA A 53 -12.59 -5.55 2.69
CA ALA A 53 -12.90 -5.09 4.05
C ALA A 53 -14.13 -5.77 4.67
N ALA A 54 -14.93 -6.49 3.86
CA ALA A 54 -16.13 -7.15 4.33
C ALA A 54 -15.79 -8.39 5.17
N SER A 55 -16.80 -8.90 5.90
CA SER A 55 -16.66 -9.98 6.89
C SER A 55 -16.02 -11.27 6.38
N ARG A 56 -16.08 -11.54 5.06
CA ARG A 56 -15.45 -12.74 4.47
C ARG A 56 -13.93 -12.70 4.54
N TYR A 57 -13.33 -11.53 4.29
CA TYR A 57 -11.86 -11.36 4.20
C TYR A 57 -11.29 -10.63 5.39
N ASP A 58 -11.97 -9.61 5.87
CA ASP A 58 -11.66 -8.88 7.09
C ASP A 58 -10.20 -8.39 7.14
N THR A 59 -9.88 -7.38 6.32
CA THR A 59 -8.54 -6.79 6.25
C THR A 59 -8.07 -6.18 7.57
N ASP A 60 -8.99 -5.88 8.50
CA ASP A 60 -8.67 -5.33 9.82
C ASP A 60 -7.76 -6.28 10.62
N ARG A 61 -7.92 -7.59 10.46
CA ARG A 61 -7.05 -8.60 11.10
C ARG A 61 -5.59 -8.56 10.62
N PHE A 62 -5.34 -7.97 9.45
CA PHE A 62 -3.99 -7.72 8.94
C PHE A 62 -3.43 -6.36 9.35
N GLY A 63 -4.15 -5.61 10.19
CA GLY A 63 -3.80 -4.27 10.62
C GLY A 63 -4.08 -3.20 9.55
N VAL A 64 -4.93 -3.51 8.56
CA VAL A 64 -5.26 -2.60 7.45
C VAL A 64 -6.65 -2.04 7.65
N PHE A 65 -6.74 -0.75 7.95
CA PHE A 65 -7.99 -0.07 8.25
C PHE A 65 -8.26 1.06 7.26
N TYR A 66 -9.27 0.91 6.43
CA TYR A 66 -9.61 1.89 5.40
C TYR A 66 -10.10 3.22 5.97
N ARG A 67 -9.55 4.32 5.49
CA ARG A 67 -9.88 5.68 5.94
C ARG A 67 -10.37 6.55 4.78
N PRO A 68 -11.35 7.43 5.02
CA PRO A 68 -11.86 8.32 3.98
C PRO A 68 -11.01 9.58 3.79
N SER A 69 -10.19 9.95 4.77
CA SER A 69 -9.44 11.20 4.76
C SER A 69 -7.93 10.96 4.54
N PRO A 70 -7.30 11.66 3.58
CA PRO A 70 -5.87 11.54 3.34
C PRO A 70 -5.01 12.00 4.52
N ARG A 71 -5.52 12.90 5.36
CA ARG A 71 -4.80 13.41 6.55
C ARG A 71 -4.73 12.40 7.68
N GLN A 72 -5.53 11.34 7.61
CA GLN A 72 -5.56 10.25 8.58
C GLN A 72 -4.99 8.95 7.99
N SER A 73 -4.32 9.03 6.84
CA SER A 73 -3.88 7.86 6.08
C SER A 73 -2.39 7.94 5.81
N ASP A 74 -1.75 6.78 5.85
CA ASP A 74 -0.34 6.54 5.55
C ASP A 74 -0.15 5.78 4.23
N GLY A 75 -1.20 5.20 3.68
CA GLY A 75 -1.22 4.55 2.37
C GLY A 75 -2.33 5.07 1.46
N MET A 76 -2.26 4.79 0.17
CA MET A 76 -3.29 5.09 -0.81
C MET A 76 -3.54 3.87 -1.70
N ILE A 77 -4.82 3.51 -1.89
CA ILE A 77 -5.22 2.50 -2.88
C ILE A 77 -5.98 3.19 -3.99
N VAL A 78 -5.40 3.23 -5.19
CA VAL A 78 -6.04 3.73 -6.40
C VAL A 78 -6.79 2.58 -7.06
N ALA A 79 -8.10 2.52 -6.87
CA ALA A 79 -8.93 1.40 -7.28
C ALA A 79 -9.86 1.79 -8.43
N GLY A 80 -9.39 1.68 -9.66
CA GLY A 80 -10.21 1.87 -10.86
C GLY A 80 -9.61 2.79 -11.91
N THR A 81 -10.45 3.19 -12.87
CA THR A 81 -10.06 4.00 -14.02
C THR A 81 -9.79 5.45 -13.62
N LEU A 82 -8.57 5.91 -13.85
CA LEU A 82 -8.19 7.30 -13.62
C LEU A 82 -8.47 8.13 -14.88
N CYS A 83 -9.44 9.02 -14.80
CA CYS A 83 -9.73 9.98 -15.87
C CYS A 83 -8.86 11.23 -15.75
N ASN A 84 -8.62 11.91 -16.90
CA ASN A 84 -7.84 13.16 -16.95
C ASN A 84 -8.39 14.23 -15.99
N LYS A 85 -9.72 14.33 -15.83
CA LYS A 85 -10.35 15.25 -14.89
C LYS A 85 -10.13 14.88 -13.42
N MET A 86 -9.85 13.60 -13.13
CA MET A 86 -9.61 13.11 -11.78
C MET A 86 -8.11 13.10 -11.42
N ALA A 87 -7.22 13.24 -12.39
CA ALA A 87 -5.78 13.25 -12.15
C ALA A 87 -5.32 14.41 -11.21
N PRO A 88 -5.76 15.67 -11.39
CA PRO A 88 -5.41 16.74 -10.46
C PRO A 88 -5.94 16.52 -9.02
N PRO A 89 -7.20 16.10 -8.79
CA PRO A 89 -7.68 15.70 -7.47
C PRO A 89 -6.84 14.57 -6.85
N LEU A 90 -6.49 13.54 -7.63
CA LEU A 90 -5.65 12.43 -7.15
C LEU A 90 -4.31 12.94 -6.61
N ARG A 91 -3.62 13.78 -7.40
CA ARG A 91 -2.35 14.39 -6.98
C ARG A 91 -2.51 15.22 -5.70
N LYS A 92 -3.59 16.00 -5.62
CA LYS A 92 -3.88 16.82 -4.44
C LYS A 92 -4.13 15.98 -3.18
N ILE A 93 -4.83 14.84 -3.32
CA ILE A 93 -5.06 13.90 -2.21
C ILE A 93 -3.72 13.29 -1.76
N TYR A 94 -2.88 12.88 -2.72
CA TYR A 94 -1.54 12.35 -2.43
C TYR A 94 -0.67 13.37 -1.68
N ASP A 95 -0.67 14.63 -2.09
CA ASP A 95 0.10 15.70 -1.46
C ASP A 95 -0.41 16.06 -0.05
N GLN A 96 -1.67 15.73 0.27
CA GLN A 96 -2.26 15.93 1.60
C GLN A 96 -1.96 14.80 2.60
N MET A 97 -1.41 13.70 2.14
CA MET A 97 -0.97 12.61 3.01
C MET A 97 0.35 12.95 3.69
N ALA A 98 0.50 12.52 4.94
CA ALA A 98 1.74 12.67 5.70
C ALA A 98 2.82 11.68 5.19
N GLU A 99 4.07 12.04 5.35
CA GLU A 99 5.20 11.12 5.13
C GLU A 99 5.45 10.28 6.40
N PRO A 100 5.86 9.02 6.27
CA PRO A 100 6.02 8.25 5.03
C PRO A 100 4.67 7.78 4.48
N LYS A 101 4.55 7.69 3.16
CA LYS A 101 3.32 7.29 2.46
C LYS A 101 3.60 6.31 1.34
N TRP A 102 2.69 5.37 1.11
CA TRP A 102 2.81 4.33 0.11
C TRP A 102 1.58 4.27 -0.79
N VAL A 103 1.75 3.79 -2.02
CA VAL A 103 0.69 3.75 -3.02
C VAL A 103 0.57 2.36 -3.63
N ILE A 104 -0.64 1.81 -3.59
CA ILE A 104 -1.03 0.59 -4.29
C ILE A 104 -1.88 0.98 -5.50
N SER A 105 -1.46 0.56 -6.69
CA SER A 105 -2.25 0.66 -7.91
C SER A 105 -3.04 -0.62 -8.11
N MET A 106 -4.38 -0.54 -7.99
CA MET A 106 -5.26 -1.71 -8.07
C MET A 106 -5.99 -1.77 -9.40
N GLY A 107 -5.73 -2.85 -10.11
CA GLY A 107 -6.40 -3.20 -11.36
C GLY A 107 -5.78 -2.61 -12.61
N SER A 108 -6.07 -3.21 -13.75
CA SER A 108 -5.47 -2.88 -15.04
C SER A 108 -5.68 -1.42 -15.45
N CYS A 109 -6.81 -0.82 -15.07
CA CYS A 109 -7.10 0.57 -15.39
C CYS A 109 -6.18 1.54 -14.66
N ALA A 110 -5.94 1.33 -13.36
CA ALA A 110 -5.02 2.14 -12.58
C ALA A 110 -3.56 1.88 -13.00
N ASN A 111 -3.21 0.63 -13.31
CA ASN A 111 -1.86 0.23 -13.68
C ASN A 111 -1.40 0.80 -15.04
N GLY A 112 -2.29 0.86 -16.03
CA GLY A 112 -1.87 1.28 -17.37
C GLY A 112 -3.02 1.70 -18.29
N GLY A 113 -4.17 2.10 -17.74
CA GLY A 113 -5.36 2.44 -18.52
C GLY A 113 -6.23 1.24 -18.88
N GLY A 114 -5.71 0.02 -18.80
CA GLY A 114 -6.44 -1.24 -19.00
C GLY A 114 -7.25 -1.30 -20.29
N TYR A 115 -8.50 -1.68 -20.18
CA TYR A 115 -9.42 -1.74 -21.31
C TYR A 115 -9.64 -0.40 -22.03
N TYR A 116 -9.43 0.72 -21.31
CA TYR A 116 -9.61 2.09 -21.81
C TYR A 116 -8.30 2.80 -22.17
N HIS A 117 -7.21 2.05 -22.37
CA HIS A 117 -5.88 2.59 -22.63
C HIS A 117 -5.82 3.63 -23.76
N HIS A 118 -6.59 3.40 -24.82
CA HIS A 118 -6.64 4.30 -26.00
C HIS A 118 -7.72 5.37 -25.91
N SER A 119 -8.44 5.47 -24.79
CA SER A 119 -9.44 6.51 -24.62
C SER A 119 -8.79 7.90 -24.43
N TYR A 120 -9.38 8.91 -25.05
CA TYR A 120 -8.93 10.31 -24.93
C TYR A 120 -9.08 10.89 -23.50
N SER A 121 -9.93 10.29 -22.68
CA SER A 121 -10.29 10.82 -21.35
C SER A 121 -9.57 10.09 -20.20
N VAL A 122 -8.81 9.04 -20.46
CA VAL A 122 -8.20 8.18 -19.45
C VAL A 122 -6.68 8.36 -19.40
N VAL A 123 -6.16 8.47 -18.18
CA VAL A 123 -4.71 8.48 -17.91
C VAL A 123 -4.17 7.05 -18.03
N ARG A 124 -3.08 6.89 -18.76
CA ARG A 124 -2.45 5.60 -19.06
C ARG A 124 -1.55 5.12 -17.91
N GLY A 125 -2.15 4.95 -16.74
CA GLY A 125 -1.47 4.56 -15.51
C GLY A 125 -1.41 5.70 -14.49
N CYS A 126 -1.71 5.39 -13.24
CA CYS A 126 -1.64 6.37 -12.15
C CYS A 126 -0.19 6.74 -11.78
N ASP A 127 0.78 5.92 -12.16
CA ASP A 127 2.22 6.15 -12.02
C ASP A 127 2.73 7.38 -12.78
N GLN A 128 1.99 7.84 -13.78
CA GLN A 128 2.29 9.11 -14.46
C GLN A 128 1.99 10.34 -13.59
N ILE A 129 1.20 10.20 -12.54
CA ILE A 129 0.75 11.30 -11.68
C ILE A 129 1.39 11.22 -10.29
N ILE A 130 1.48 10.00 -9.72
CA ILE A 130 2.01 9.74 -8.37
C ILE A 130 2.92 8.52 -8.42
N PRO A 131 3.95 8.43 -7.55
CA PRO A 131 4.77 7.22 -7.45
C PRO A 131 3.92 6.05 -6.95
N VAL A 132 4.16 4.86 -7.48
CA VAL A 132 3.45 3.63 -7.13
C VAL A 132 4.45 2.62 -6.56
N ASP A 133 4.11 2.02 -5.43
CA ASP A 133 4.94 1.04 -4.73
C ASP A 133 4.63 -0.39 -5.12
N VAL A 134 3.34 -0.71 -5.27
CA VAL A 134 2.86 -2.05 -5.59
C VAL A 134 1.77 -1.98 -6.65
N TYR A 135 1.83 -2.89 -7.64
CA TYR A 135 0.83 -3.04 -8.69
C TYR A 135 0.06 -4.34 -8.50
N VAL A 136 -1.26 -4.25 -8.39
CA VAL A 136 -2.15 -5.41 -8.31
C VAL A 136 -2.84 -5.61 -9.66
N PRO A 137 -2.52 -6.66 -10.43
CA PRO A 137 -3.13 -6.92 -11.74
C PRO A 137 -4.52 -7.53 -11.61
N GLY A 138 -5.38 -7.26 -12.59
CA GLY A 138 -6.73 -7.83 -12.70
C GLY A 138 -7.74 -6.81 -13.23
N CYS A 139 -8.94 -7.28 -13.60
CA CYS A 139 -10.00 -6.40 -14.13
C CYS A 139 -11.40 -6.93 -13.76
N PRO A 140 -11.84 -6.69 -12.51
CA PRO A 140 -11.08 -6.28 -11.33
C PRO A 140 -10.20 -7.41 -10.79
N PRO A 141 -9.14 -7.12 -10.02
CA PRO A 141 -8.47 -8.15 -9.23
C PRO A 141 -9.41 -8.66 -8.14
N THR A 142 -9.25 -9.91 -7.75
CA THR A 142 -10.01 -10.48 -6.62
C THR A 142 -9.58 -9.84 -5.31
N ALA A 143 -10.42 -9.95 -4.28
CA ALA A 143 -10.08 -9.45 -2.95
C ALA A 143 -8.80 -10.10 -2.40
N GLU A 144 -8.58 -11.40 -2.69
CA GLU A 144 -7.35 -12.12 -2.32
C GLU A 144 -6.11 -11.53 -3.02
N ALA A 145 -6.23 -11.14 -4.29
CA ALA A 145 -5.14 -10.51 -5.02
C ALA A 145 -4.78 -9.14 -4.41
N LEU A 146 -5.77 -8.37 -3.98
CA LEU A 146 -5.54 -7.11 -3.26
C LEU A 146 -4.86 -7.36 -1.91
N ILE A 147 -5.32 -8.33 -1.14
CA ILE A 147 -4.71 -8.70 0.15
C ILE A 147 -3.26 -9.13 -0.06
N ASN A 148 -2.97 -9.91 -1.10
CA ASN A 148 -1.59 -10.27 -1.44
C ASN A 148 -0.74 -9.04 -1.75
N GLY A 149 -1.26 -8.07 -2.51
CA GLY A 149 -0.57 -6.81 -2.79
C GLY A 149 -0.32 -5.97 -1.52
N ILE A 150 -1.23 -6.00 -0.56
CA ILE A 150 -1.04 -5.37 0.76
C ILE A 150 0.09 -6.08 1.54
N ILE A 151 0.12 -7.40 1.54
CA ILE A 151 1.18 -8.18 2.20
C ILE A 151 2.54 -7.87 1.54
N GLU A 152 2.61 -7.81 0.23
CA GLU A 152 3.81 -7.43 -0.52
C GLU A 152 4.30 -6.03 -0.12
N LEU A 153 3.39 -5.07 0.02
CA LEU A 153 3.72 -3.74 0.52
C LEU A 153 4.25 -3.78 1.96
N GLN A 154 3.64 -4.57 2.84
CA GLN A 154 4.12 -4.74 4.22
C GLN A 154 5.54 -5.35 4.27
N GLU A 155 5.84 -6.29 3.39
CA GLU A 155 7.19 -6.87 3.26
C GLU A 155 8.20 -5.82 2.77
N LYS A 156 7.81 -5.01 1.78
CA LYS A 156 8.62 -3.88 1.30
C LYS A 156 8.96 -2.93 2.46
N ILE A 157 7.97 -2.48 3.22
CA ILE A 157 8.15 -1.58 4.37
C ILE A 157 9.09 -2.19 5.43
N ARG A 158 8.97 -3.49 5.68
CA ARG A 158 9.86 -4.18 6.64
C ARG A 158 11.32 -4.23 6.18
N SER A 159 11.56 -4.25 4.88
CA SER A 159 12.90 -4.28 4.29
C SER A 159 13.54 -2.90 4.15
N GLU A 160 12.77 -1.81 4.21
CA GLU A 160 13.27 -0.44 4.08
C GLU A 160 13.98 0.03 5.36
N GLU A 161 15.10 0.75 5.19
CA GLU A 161 15.75 1.50 6.26
C GLU A 161 15.02 2.83 6.46
N SER A 162 14.11 2.84 7.40
CA SER A 162 13.06 3.85 7.56
C SER A 162 13.55 5.21 8.06
N ILE A 163 14.61 5.24 8.87
CA ILE A 163 15.10 6.49 9.48
C ILE A 163 16.11 7.20 8.57
N ALA A 164 16.76 6.46 7.66
CA ALA A 164 17.76 7.04 6.75
C ALA A 164 17.15 7.82 5.58
N ASN A 165 15.85 7.65 5.29
CA ASN A 165 15.14 8.22 4.14
C ASN A 165 14.02 9.20 4.54
N GLY A 166 13.96 9.65 5.78
CA GLY A 166 12.99 10.62 6.29
C GLY A 166 13.48 12.06 6.27
#